data_c06571474f2d28304a58bd92ad488103
#
_entry.id   c06571474f2d28304a58bd92ad488103
#
_cell.length_a   1.000
_cell.length_b   1.000
_cell.length_c   1.000
_cell.angle_alpha   90.00
_cell.angle_beta   90.00
_cell.angle_gamma   90.00
#
_symmetry.space_group_name_H-M   'P 1'
#
loop_
_entity.id
_entity.type
_entity.pdbx_description
1 polymer ?
#
loop_
_entity_poly.entity_id
_entity_poly.type
_entity_poly.pdbx_seq_one_letter_code
_entity_poly.pdbx_strand_id
1 'polypeptide(L)'
;MPHIQDYLKKACDNYNLSAIDGELYVPGLKYREIASLVNGQTKITDEQKQSIKLSVFALRKDGTELTTQEMIQEMKSLPTSQHIIIVENEVIANNSDAIFARAKELQRQGWEGVVLRHPTISYEEGGSHKLLKVVVYHEDVYKIVGFTEGTRSYSGSLGGLLIEGTGLN
;
A
#
# COMPACT_ATOMS: atom_id res chain seq x y z
N MET A 1 10.10 -1.03 15.53
CA MET A 1 8.91 -0.16 15.83
C MET A 1 8.07 -0.84 16.89
N PRO A 2 8.42 -0.65 18.18
CA PRO A 2 7.78 -1.38 19.27
C PRO A 2 6.25 -1.20 19.30
N HIS A 3 5.76 0.02 19.11
CA HIS A 3 4.33 0.32 19.15
C HIS A 3 3.47 -0.46 18.13
N ILE A 4 4.00 -0.70 16.91
CA ILE A 4 3.32 -1.53 15.90
C ILE A 4 3.43 -3.01 16.27
N GLN A 5 4.62 -3.46 16.70
CA GLN A 5 4.85 -4.85 17.11
C GLN A 5 3.97 -5.26 18.29
N ASP A 6 3.88 -4.39 19.30
CA ASP A 6 3.01 -4.61 20.46
C ASP A 6 1.55 -4.67 20.09
N TYR A 7 1.12 -3.80 19.15
CA TYR A 7 -0.24 -3.85 18.62
C TYR A 7 -0.50 -5.18 17.91
N LEU A 8 0.37 -5.56 16.95
CA LEU A 8 0.20 -6.78 16.16
C LEU A 8 0.11 -8.01 17.07
N LYS A 9 1.01 -8.12 18.05
CA LYS A 9 0.98 -9.22 19.01
C LYS A 9 -0.33 -9.27 19.77
N LYS A 10 -0.75 -8.16 20.37
CA LYS A 10 -2.01 -8.07 21.12
C LYS A 10 -3.23 -8.37 20.25
N ALA A 11 -3.24 -7.88 19.01
CA ALA A 11 -4.35 -8.13 18.09
C ALA A 11 -4.41 -9.61 17.70
N CYS A 12 -3.29 -10.24 17.37
CA CYS A 12 -3.24 -11.67 17.06
C CYS A 12 -3.74 -12.50 18.24
N ASP A 13 -3.25 -12.24 19.46
CA ASP A 13 -3.62 -12.97 20.66
C ASP A 13 -5.12 -12.79 21.03
N ASN A 14 -5.62 -11.55 20.99
CA ASN A 14 -6.97 -11.23 21.47
C ASN A 14 -8.09 -11.61 20.48
N TYR A 15 -7.79 -11.60 19.17
CA TYR A 15 -8.77 -11.85 18.11
C TYR A 15 -8.56 -13.18 17.40
N ASN A 16 -7.65 -14.02 17.90
CA ASN A 16 -7.32 -15.33 17.32
C ASN A 16 -6.91 -15.23 15.85
N LEU A 17 -5.97 -14.31 15.57
CA LEU A 17 -5.50 -14.07 14.20
C LEU A 17 -4.18 -14.77 13.95
N SER A 18 -4.07 -15.46 12.81
CA SER A 18 -2.83 -16.05 12.34
C SER A 18 -1.97 -15.06 11.55
N ALA A 19 -2.58 -14.01 10.97
CA ALA A 19 -1.87 -12.95 10.27
C ALA A 19 -2.67 -11.65 10.20
N ILE A 20 -1.95 -10.53 10.13
CA ILE A 20 -2.46 -9.21 9.78
C ILE A 20 -1.59 -8.69 8.63
N ASP A 21 -2.23 -8.29 7.54
CA ASP A 21 -1.57 -7.74 6.37
C ASP A 21 -1.85 -6.25 6.25
N GLY A 22 -0.81 -5.49 5.98
CA GLY A 22 -0.90 -4.05 5.96
C GLY A 22 0.35 -3.38 5.40
N GLU A 23 0.24 -2.11 5.11
CA GLU A 23 1.34 -1.29 4.60
C GLU A 23 1.85 -0.34 5.67
N LEU A 24 3.18 -0.29 5.82
CA LEU A 24 3.85 0.71 6.63
C LEU A 24 3.92 2.02 5.85
N TYR A 25 3.41 3.07 6.45
CA TYR A 25 3.23 4.35 5.81
C TYR A 25 3.69 5.50 6.72
N VAL A 26 4.30 6.51 6.10
CA VAL A 26 4.65 7.79 6.75
C VAL A 26 4.15 8.92 5.88
N PRO A 27 3.28 9.81 6.38
CA PRO A 27 2.81 10.95 5.61
C PRO A 27 3.97 11.80 5.07
N GLY A 28 3.94 12.09 3.78
CA GLY A 28 4.93 12.95 3.12
C GLY A 28 6.26 12.28 2.75
N LEU A 29 6.48 11.02 3.11
CA LEU A 29 7.66 10.27 2.68
C LEU A 29 7.37 9.38 1.47
N LYS A 30 8.37 9.25 0.59
CA LYS A 30 8.32 8.33 -0.56
C LYS A 30 8.66 6.91 -0.11
N TYR A 31 8.23 5.92 -0.87
CA TYR A 31 8.50 4.51 -0.62
C TYR A 31 9.97 4.21 -0.24
N ARG A 32 10.94 4.76 -0.98
CA ARG A 32 12.37 4.53 -0.72
C ARG A 32 12.81 5.05 0.65
N GLU A 33 12.25 6.15 1.08
CA GLU A 33 12.54 6.74 2.39
C GLU A 33 11.95 5.89 3.49
N ILE A 34 10.70 5.45 3.34
CA ILE A 34 10.02 4.53 4.28
C ILE A 34 10.80 3.20 4.36
N ALA A 35 11.16 2.61 3.22
CA ALA A 35 11.94 1.38 3.19
C ALA A 35 13.31 1.53 3.86
N SER A 36 13.99 2.67 3.69
CA SER A 36 15.25 2.98 4.36
C SER A 36 15.08 3.09 5.88
N LEU A 37 13.97 3.71 6.31
CA LEU A 37 13.60 3.82 7.73
C LEU A 37 13.33 2.45 8.37
N VAL A 38 12.56 1.62 7.69
CA VAL A 38 12.15 0.29 8.20
C VAL A 38 13.32 -0.68 8.24
N ASN A 39 14.18 -0.67 7.21
CA ASN A 39 15.32 -1.57 7.10
C ASN A 39 16.56 -1.13 7.90
N GLY A 40 16.48 -0.01 8.61
CA GLY A 40 17.58 0.49 9.45
C GLY A 40 18.81 0.96 8.65
N GLN A 41 18.67 1.25 7.36
CA GLN A 41 19.77 1.72 6.51
C GLN A 41 20.16 3.18 6.79
N THR A 42 19.29 3.91 7.47
CA THR A 42 19.52 5.30 7.90
C THR A 42 19.39 5.38 9.43
N LYS A 43 20.19 6.22 10.08
CA LYS A 43 19.97 6.54 11.50
C LYS A 43 18.64 7.25 11.63
N ILE A 44 17.68 6.60 12.27
CA ILE A 44 16.33 7.07 12.46
C ILE A 44 16.21 7.69 13.84
N THR A 45 15.65 8.89 13.93
CA THR A 45 15.27 9.48 15.22
C THR A 45 14.08 8.74 15.82
N ASP A 46 13.88 8.83 17.12
CA ASP A 46 12.71 8.22 17.75
C ASP A 46 11.41 8.87 17.30
N GLU A 47 11.41 10.14 16.96
CA GLU A 47 10.27 10.84 16.34
C GLU A 47 9.89 10.25 14.99
N GLN A 48 10.89 9.98 14.13
CA GLN A 48 10.65 9.33 12.84
C GLN A 48 10.09 7.91 13.00
N LYS A 49 10.57 7.14 13.99
CA LYS A 49 9.98 5.83 14.30
C LYS A 49 8.53 5.95 14.76
N GLN A 50 8.23 6.98 15.56
CA GLN A 50 6.88 7.26 16.04
C GLN A 50 5.93 7.73 14.93
N SER A 51 6.43 8.34 13.87
CA SER A 51 5.60 8.78 12.74
C SER A 51 5.12 7.64 11.83
N ILE A 52 5.74 6.45 11.93
CA ILE A 52 5.36 5.30 11.12
C ILE A 52 3.99 4.78 11.56
N LYS A 53 3.11 4.61 10.58
CA LYS A 53 1.76 4.06 10.73
C LYS A 53 1.66 2.72 10.01
N LEU A 54 0.74 1.88 10.46
CA LEU A 54 0.35 0.65 9.77
C LEU A 54 -1.07 0.81 9.24
N SER A 55 -1.23 0.73 7.94
CA SER A 55 -2.53 0.68 7.26
C SER A 55 -2.92 -0.77 7.03
N VAL A 56 -3.82 -1.29 7.86
CA VAL A 56 -4.28 -2.70 7.80
C VAL A 56 -5.34 -2.82 6.72
N PHE A 57 -5.15 -3.75 5.79
CA PHE A 57 -6.08 -4.00 4.69
C PHE A 57 -6.51 -5.46 4.55
N ALA A 58 -5.92 -6.38 5.32
CA ALA A 58 -6.37 -7.76 5.41
C ALA A 58 -5.95 -8.41 6.73
N LEU A 59 -6.64 -9.49 7.09
CA LEU A 59 -6.28 -10.36 8.20
C LEU A 59 -6.67 -11.81 7.90
N ARG A 60 -6.09 -12.72 8.65
CA ARG A 60 -6.46 -14.14 8.66
C ARG A 60 -6.74 -14.57 10.08
N LYS A 61 -7.78 -15.39 10.24
CA LYS A 61 -8.14 -15.99 11.50
C LYS A 61 -7.56 -17.40 11.60
N ASP A 62 -7.10 -17.77 12.78
CA ASP A 62 -6.56 -19.11 12.97
C ASP A 62 -7.66 -20.16 12.82
N GLY A 63 -7.39 -21.21 12.03
CA GLY A 63 -8.31 -22.30 11.78
C GLY A 63 -9.61 -21.93 11.04
N THR A 64 -9.75 -20.69 10.53
CA THR A 64 -10.97 -20.23 9.84
C THR A 64 -10.63 -19.54 8.52
N GLU A 65 -11.19 -20.04 7.43
CA GLU A 65 -11.13 -19.35 6.15
C GLU A 65 -12.26 -18.32 6.07
N LEU A 66 -11.88 -17.05 5.95
CA LEU A 66 -12.82 -15.93 5.85
C LEU A 66 -12.99 -15.50 4.40
N THR A 67 -14.21 -15.25 3.98
CA THR A 67 -14.48 -14.49 2.77
C THR A 67 -14.03 -13.03 2.93
N THR A 68 -13.85 -12.31 1.84
CA THR A 68 -13.51 -10.87 1.87
C THR A 68 -14.52 -10.08 2.73
N GLN A 69 -15.80 -10.38 2.62
CA GLN A 69 -16.83 -9.69 3.39
C GLN A 69 -16.70 -9.95 4.89
N GLU A 70 -16.48 -11.21 5.29
CA GLU A 70 -16.27 -11.60 6.68
C GLU A 70 -14.98 -10.99 7.23
N MET A 71 -13.90 -11.04 6.46
CA MET A 71 -12.63 -10.42 6.82
C MET A 71 -12.76 -8.92 7.08
N ILE A 72 -13.52 -8.19 6.24
CA ILE A 72 -13.79 -6.76 6.44
C ILE A 72 -14.58 -6.51 7.74
N GLN A 73 -15.51 -7.38 8.09
CA GLN A 73 -16.25 -7.25 9.37
C GLN A 73 -15.32 -7.51 10.56
N GLU A 74 -14.47 -8.51 10.49
CA GLU A 74 -13.47 -8.78 11.55
C GLU A 74 -12.50 -7.58 11.69
N MET A 75 -12.02 -7.00 10.60
CA MET A 75 -11.14 -5.83 10.63
C MET A 75 -11.77 -4.63 11.34
N LYS A 76 -13.08 -4.41 11.20
CA LYS A 76 -13.79 -3.30 11.86
C LYS A 76 -13.80 -3.41 13.39
N SER A 77 -13.62 -4.62 13.92
CA SER A 77 -13.54 -4.84 15.38
C SER A 77 -12.14 -4.62 15.95
N LEU A 78 -11.11 -4.49 15.09
CA LEU A 78 -9.76 -4.22 15.54
C LEU A 78 -9.63 -2.81 16.13
N PRO A 79 -8.89 -2.65 17.23
CA PRO A 79 -8.68 -1.33 17.80
C PRO A 79 -7.82 -0.46 16.87
N THR A 80 -8.23 0.78 16.70
CA THR A 80 -7.48 1.79 15.94
C THR A 80 -6.70 2.71 16.87
N SER A 81 -5.70 3.39 16.35
CA SER A 81 -4.93 4.41 17.07
C SER A 81 -4.35 5.42 16.07
N GLN A 82 -3.63 6.40 16.57
CA GLN A 82 -2.88 7.32 15.69
C GLN A 82 -1.84 6.63 14.79
N HIS A 83 -1.43 5.40 15.13
CA HIS A 83 -0.44 4.62 14.39
C HIS A 83 -1.04 3.44 13.62
N ILE A 84 -2.30 3.09 13.89
CA ILE A 84 -2.97 1.93 13.30
C ILE A 84 -4.24 2.39 12.62
N ILE A 85 -4.30 2.23 11.34
CA ILE A 85 -5.41 2.63 10.48
C ILE A 85 -6.00 1.37 9.86
N ILE A 86 -7.30 1.20 9.94
CA ILE A 86 -8.00 0.17 9.16
C ILE A 86 -8.42 0.81 7.84
N VAL A 87 -7.99 0.23 6.74
CA VAL A 87 -8.33 0.73 5.40
C VAL A 87 -9.83 0.62 5.19
N GLU A 88 -10.44 1.71 4.79
CA GLU A 88 -11.87 1.75 4.49
C GLU A 88 -12.20 0.89 3.27
N ASN A 89 -13.31 0.19 3.35
CA ASN A 89 -13.84 -0.65 2.28
C ASN A 89 -15.27 -0.23 1.97
N GLU A 90 -15.58 -0.12 0.70
CA GLU A 90 -16.92 0.21 0.20
C GLU A 90 -17.35 -0.76 -0.90
N VAL A 91 -18.65 -0.90 -1.07
CA VAL A 91 -19.21 -1.66 -2.19
C VAL A 91 -19.40 -0.71 -3.37
N ILE A 92 -18.88 -1.11 -4.53
CA ILE A 92 -19.01 -0.34 -5.76
C ILE A 92 -19.75 -1.15 -6.82
N ALA A 93 -20.44 -0.45 -7.73
CA ALA A 93 -21.08 -1.09 -8.86
C ALA A 93 -20.05 -1.79 -9.76
N ASN A 94 -20.38 -3.02 -10.19
CA ASN A 94 -19.51 -3.82 -11.05
C ASN A 94 -19.57 -3.34 -12.52
N ASN A 95 -19.08 -2.12 -12.75
CA ASN A 95 -18.87 -1.59 -14.09
C ASN A 95 -17.63 -0.70 -14.13
N SER A 96 -16.96 -0.65 -15.26
CA SER A 96 -15.70 0.07 -15.45
C SER A 96 -15.83 1.56 -15.15
N ASP A 97 -16.91 2.20 -15.56
CA ASP A 97 -17.07 3.66 -15.43
C ASP A 97 -17.14 4.07 -13.95
N ALA A 98 -17.92 3.33 -13.13
CA ALA A 98 -18.01 3.58 -11.70
C ALA A 98 -16.66 3.37 -11.02
N ILE A 99 -15.95 2.28 -11.36
CA ILE A 99 -14.65 1.94 -10.80
C ILE A 99 -13.61 3.02 -11.14
N PHE A 100 -13.50 3.42 -12.40
CA PHE A 100 -12.56 4.47 -12.81
C PHE A 100 -12.94 5.85 -12.26
N ALA A 101 -14.22 6.17 -12.16
CA ALA A 101 -14.66 7.42 -11.55
C ALA A 101 -14.22 7.49 -10.08
N ARG A 102 -14.40 6.39 -9.33
CA ARG A 102 -14.00 6.32 -7.93
C ARG A 102 -12.48 6.35 -7.77
N ALA A 103 -11.73 5.64 -8.61
CA ALA A 103 -10.27 5.67 -8.60
C ALA A 103 -9.73 7.09 -8.85
N LYS A 104 -10.31 7.84 -9.80
CA LYS A 104 -9.96 9.24 -10.08
C LYS A 104 -10.26 10.16 -8.90
N GLU A 105 -11.38 9.96 -8.23
CA GLU A 105 -11.74 10.74 -7.05
C GLU A 105 -10.74 10.52 -5.92
N LEU A 106 -10.42 9.26 -5.61
CA LEU A 106 -9.43 8.92 -4.58
C LEU A 106 -8.04 9.43 -4.93
N GLN A 107 -7.65 9.39 -6.21
CA GLN A 107 -6.38 9.96 -6.65
C GLN A 107 -6.29 11.47 -6.38
N ARG A 108 -7.38 12.23 -6.58
CA ARG A 108 -7.42 13.66 -6.21
C ARG A 108 -7.26 13.90 -4.71
N GLN A 109 -7.57 12.91 -3.89
CA GLN A 109 -7.38 12.93 -2.43
C GLN A 109 -5.97 12.47 -2.02
N GLY A 110 -5.10 12.11 -3.00
CA GLY A 110 -3.72 11.69 -2.78
C GLY A 110 -3.52 10.18 -2.65
N TRP A 111 -4.56 9.36 -2.93
CA TRP A 111 -4.41 7.90 -2.99
C TRP A 111 -3.84 7.47 -4.34
N GLU A 112 -3.12 6.35 -4.37
CA GLU A 112 -2.54 5.82 -5.61
C GLU A 112 -3.61 5.25 -6.56
N GLY A 113 -4.67 4.71 -6.01
CA GLY A 113 -5.77 4.06 -6.73
C GLY A 113 -6.64 3.23 -5.80
N VAL A 114 -7.27 2.20 -6.35
CA VAL A 114 -8.14 1.28 -5.60
C VAL A 114 -7.73 -0.17 -5.81
N VAL A 115 -7.99 -1.00 -4.80
CA VAL A 115 -7.89 -2.45 -4.92
C VAL A 115 -9.29 -3.03 -4.86
N LEU A 116 -9.69 -3.72 -5.94
CA LEU A 116 -10.98 -4.40 -6.03
C LEU A 116 -10.84 -5.83 -5.53
N ARG A 117 -11.81 -6.24 -4.73
CA ARG A 117 -11.93 -7.61 -4.20
C ARG A 117 -13.34 -8.11 -4.41
N HIS A 118 -13.48 -9.38 -4.73
CA HIS A 118 -14.80 -10.00 -4.77
C HIS A 118 -15.25 -10.33 -3.34
N PRO A 119 -16.49 -10.03 -2.93
CA PRO A 119 -16.94 -10.17 -1.54
C PRO A 119 -16.92 -11.60 -1.00
N THR A 120 -17.14 -12.60 -1.87
CA THR A 120 -17.25 -14.02 -1.48
C THR A 120 -15.94 -14.82 -1.65
N ILE A 121 -14.86 -14.17 -2.08
CA ILE A 121 -13.58 -14.85 -2.28
C ILE A 121 -12.74 -14.69 -1.02
N SER A 122 -12.10 -15.78 -0.60
CA SER A 122 -11.19 -15.79 0.53
C SER A 122 -9.85 -15.16 0.20
N TYR A 123 -9.15 -14.69 1.23
CA TYR A 123 -7.79 -14.18 1.14
C TYR A 123 -6.81 -15.30 0.71
N GLU A 124 -5.95 -14.97 -0.25
CA GLU A 124 -4.86 -15.84 -0.68
C GLU A 124 -3.51 -15.17 -0.39
N GLU A 125 -2.54 -15.97 0.07
CA GLU A 125 -1.17 -15.50 0.25
C GLU A 125 -0.46 -15.36 -1.11
N GLY A 126 0.40 -14.34 -1.22
CA GLY A 126 1.19 -14.09 -2.42
C GLY A 126 0.43 -13.36 -3.53
N GLY A 127 0.85 -13.60 -4.77
CA GLY A 127 0.19 -13.00 -5.93
C GLY A 127 -1.15 -13.68 -6.22
N SER A 128 -2.21 -12.91 -6.23
CA SER A 128 -3.57 -13.42 -6.51
C SER A 128 -4.20 -12.73 -7.70
N HIS A 129 -4.79 -13.50 -8.61
CA HIS A 129 -5.62 -12.98 -9.70
C HIS A 129 -7.00 -12.52 -9.24
N LYS A 130 -7.33 -12.70 -7.96
CA LYS A 130 -8.61 -12.32 -7.35
C LYS A 130 -8.59 -10.90 -6.79
N LEU A 131 -7.43 -10.23 -6.85
CA LEU A 131 -7.24 -8.84 -6.51
C LEU A 131 -6.88 -8.06 -7.76
N LEU A 132 -7.62 -6.98 -8.03
CA LEU A 132 -7.34 -6.09 -9.15
C LEU A 132 -6.97 -4.72 -8.62
N LYS A 133 -5.73 -4.29 -8.87
CA LYS A 133 -5.30 -2.92 -8.59
C LYS A 133 -5.67 -2.03 -9.79
N VAL A 134 -6.48 -1.02 -9.55
CA VAL A 134 -6.84 -0.01 -10.53
C VAL A 134 -6.13 1.30 -10.19
N VAL A 135 -5.24 1.71 -11.05
CA VAL A 135 -4.45 2.94 -10.93
C VAL A 135 -4.78 3.84 -12.12
N VAL A 136 -4.96 5.12 -11.86
CA VAL A 136 -5.14 6.13 -12.91
C VAL A 136 -3.76 6.65 -13.28
N TYR A 137 -3.31 6.34 -14.49
CA TYR A 137 -2.05 6.85 -15.00
C TYR A 137 -2.25 8.25 -15.60
N HIS A 138 -1.25 9.09 -15.41
CA HIS A 138 -1.08 10.32 -16.17
C HIS A 138 -0.08 10.03 -17.28
N GLU A 139 -0.48 10.32 -18.50
CA GLU A 139 0.41 10.25 -19.66
C GLU A 139 0.80 11.66 -20.05
N ASP A 140 2.08 11.84 -20.38
CA ASP A 140 2.61 13.09 -20.87
C ASP A 140 3.70 12.83 -21.91
N VAL A 141 3.98 13.82 -22.73
CA VAL A 141 4.99 13.74 -23.79
C VAL A 141 6.16 14.65 -23.43
N TYR A 142 7.34 14.07 -23.32
CA TYR A 142 8.55 14.80 -22.98
C TYR A 142 9.55 14.77 -24.15
N LYS A 143 10.27 15.85 -24.34
CA LYS A 143 11.40 15.90 -25.27
C LYS A 143 12.61 15.23 -24.63
N ILE A 144 13.17 14.23 -25.31
CA ILE A 144 14.43 13.62 -24.91
C ILE A 144 15.56 14.58 -25.27
N VAL A 145 16.36 14.98 -24.28
CA VAL A 145 17.48 15.91 -24.42
C VAL A 145 18.84 15.25 -24.19
N GLY A 146 18.84 13.99 -23.78
CA GLY A 146 20.08 13.24 -23.55
C GLY A 146 19.80 11.86 -22.97
N PHE A 147 20.88 11.18 -22.62
CA PHE A 147 20.83 9.87 -21.98
C PHE A 147 21.96 9.73 -20.95
N THR A 148 21.80 8.78 -20.04
CA THR A 148 22.85 8.38 -19.10
C THR A 148 23.27 6.95 -19.36
N GLU A 149 24.51 6.63 -19.05
CA GLU A 149 25.02 5.26 -19.14
C GLU A 149 24.50 4.43 -17.97
N GLY A 150 24.26 3.16 -18.20
CA GLY A 150 23.93 2.18 -17.17
C GLY A 150 25.09 1.96 -16.22
N THR A 151 24.79 1.51 -15.00
CA THR A 151 25.78 1.24 -13.96
C THR A 151 25.88 -0.24 -13.64
N ARG A 152 27.00 -0.67 -13.08
CA ARG A 152 27.27 -2.06 -12.67
C ARG A 152 27.13 -3.04 -13.85
N SER A 153 26.24 -4.03 -13.76
CA SER A 153 25.98 -5.03 -14.80
C SER A 153 25.40 -4.46 -16.10
N TYR A 154 24.98 -3.20 -16.10
CA TYR A 154 24.45 -2.47 -17.26
C TYR A 154 25.43 -1.43 -17.82
N SER A 155 26.70 -1.43 -17.39
CA SER A 155 27.75 -0.57 -17.97
C SER A 155 27.90 -0.84 -19.47
N GLY A 156 28.00 0.21 -20.26
CA GLY A 156 27.99 0.12 -21.72
C GLY A 156 26.62 0.07 -22.39
N SER A 157 25.55 0.10 -21.58
CA SER A 157 24.16 0.11 -22.05
C SER A 157 23.47 1.42 -21.67
N LEU A 158 22.28 1.68 -22.25
CA LEU A 158 21.44 2.81 -21.87
C LEU A 158 20.97 2.65 -20.41
N GLY A 159 21.32 3.61 -19.55
CA GLY A 159 20.90 3.66 -18.15
C GLY A 159 19.60 4.43 -17.92
N GLY A 160 19.38 5.52 -18.66
CA GLY A 160 18.19 6.35 -18.55
C GLY A 160 18.15 7.44 -19.61
N LEU A 161 16.97 8.03 -19.78
CA LEU A 161 16.77 9.18 -20.67
C LEU A 161 16.74 10.46 -19.84
N LEU A 162 17.40 11.50 -20.32
CA LEU A 162 17.23 12.85 -19.83
C LEU A 162 16.10 13.51 -20.63
N ILE A 163 15.10 13.99 -19.91
CA ILE A 163 13.91 14.59 -20.52
C ILE A 163 13.80 16.06 -20.12
N GLU A 164 13.35 16.89 -21.07
CA GLU A 164 12.99 18.29 -20.83
C GLU A 164 11.48 18.38 -20.68
N GLY A 165 11.01 19.01 -19.61
CA GLY A 165 9.61 19.24 -19.34
C GLY A 165 9.43 19.82 -17.94
N THR A 166 8.36 20.57 -17.77
CA THR A 166 7.91 20.99 -16.44
C THR A 166 7.25 19.78 -15.79
N GLY A 167 7.99 19.11 -14.91
CA GLY A 167 7.38 18.02 -14.15
C GLY A 167 6.10 18.50 -13.47
N LEU A 168 5.03 17.72 -13.59
CA LEU A 168 3.87 17.92 -12.75
C LEU A 168 4.32 17.73 -11.29
N ASN A 169 4.26 18.81 -10.50
CA ASN A 169 4.50 18.80 -9.06
C ASN A 169 3.39 18.00 -8.35
#